data_f39dc993e6c62d61b4b15ae7764bdf13
#
_entry.id   f39dc993e6c62d61b4b15ae7764bdf13
#
_cell.length_a   1.000
_cell.length_b   1.000
_cell.length_c   1.000
_cell.angle_alpha   90.00
_cell.angle_beta   90.00
_cell.angle_gamma   90.00
#
_symmetry.space_group_name_H-M   'P 1'
#
loop_
_entity.id
_entity.type
_entity.pdbx_description
1 polymer ?
#
loop_
_entity_poly.entity_id
_entity_poly.type
_entity_poly.pdbx_seq_one_letter_code
_entity_poly.pdbx_strand_id
1 'polypeptide(L)'
;MGAKAADCEGFATHEWELGAVAAIQQHTDRTIIYRPKPSWRNPEPIDGTIFSPRTQPLMEVLENCHAVVSHHSNVCIDAILEGVPSFCAQGVALPMSRSDLSQIESPIYPDGREQWAADIAYTQWRPDEMRDGLVWRYLKDEGII
;
A
#
# COMPACT_ATOMS: atom_id res chain seq x y z
N MET A 1 -4.24 8.17 3.34
CA MET A 1 -3.60 7.87 4.66
C MET A 1 -4.60 8.14 5.76
N GLY A 2 -4.67 7.37 6.87
CA GLY A 2 -5.56 7.69 7.98
C GLY A 2 -5.02 8.88 8.81
N ALA A 3 -5.91 9.69 9.41
CA ALA A 3 -5.51 10.92 10.13
C ALA A 3 -4.37 10.72 11.16
N LYS A 4 -4.41 9.64 11.96
CA LYS A 4 -3.32 9.33 12.91
C LYS A 4 -1.99 9.01 12.24
N ALA A 5 -2.02 8.31 11.10
CA ALA A 5 -0.79 7.98 10.37
C ALA A 5 -0.22 9.23 9.68
N ALA A 6 -1.08 10.09 9.14
CA ALA A 6 -0.67 11.36 8.58
C ALA A 6 0.03 12.24 9.64
N ASP A 7 -0.54 12.36 10.81
CA ASP A 7 0.02 13.12 11.94
C ASP A 7 1.39 12.55 12.39
N CYS A 8 1.52 11.21 12.48
CA CYS A 8 2.80 10.57 12.82
C CYS A 8 3.90 10.79 11.75
N GLU A 9 3.53 10.94 10.50
CA GLU A 9 4.44 11.18 9.37
C GLU A 9 4.63 12.68 9.07
N GLY A 10 3.99 13.57 9.84
CA GLY A 10 4.10 15.01 9.70
C GLY A 10 3.28 15.62 8.55
N PHE A 11 2.28 14.89 8.05
CA PHE A 11 1.36 15.38 7.02
C PHE A 11 0.08 15.93 7.63
N ALA A 12 -0.44 17.01 7.05
CA ALA A 12 -1.83 17.39 7.26
C ALA A 12 -2.78 16.34 6.64
N THR A 13 -4.05 16.37 7.07
CA THR A 13 -5.07 15.47 6.50
C THR A 13 -5.16 15.65 4.99
N HIS A 14 -5.09 14.56 4.21
CA HIS A 14 -5.10 14.52 2.74
C HIS A 14 -3.87 15.11 2.03
N GLU A 15 -2.92 15.68 2.74
CA GLU A 15 -1.77 16.35 2.10
C GLU A 15 -0.98 15.39 1.20
N TRP A 16 -0.69 14.20 1.70
CA TRP A 16 0.03 13.21 0.91
C TRP A 16 -0.77 12.76 -0.32
N GLU A 17 -2.06 12.49 -0.15
CA GLU A 17 -2.92 12.05 -1.25
C GLU A 17 -3.04 13.13 -2.34
N LEU A 18 -3.22 14.39 -1.96
CA LEU A 18 -3.26 15.51 -2.90
C LEU A 18 -1.94 15.66 -3.66
N GLY A 19 -0.81 15.56 -2.94
CA GLY A 19 0.52 15.60 -3.55
C GLY A 19 0.74 14.43 -4.52
N ALA A 20 0.33 13.23 -4.15
CA ALA A 20 0.43 12.05 -5.01
C ALA A 20 -0.44 12.17 -6.28
N VAL A 21 -1.69 12.62 -6.14
CA VAL A 21 -2.59 12.86 -7.29
C VAL A 21 -1.97 13.89 -8.23
N ALA A 22 -1.51 15.04 -7.70
CA ALA A 22 -0.88 16.08 -8.51
C ALA A 22 0.39 15.58 -9.23
N ALA A 23 1.21 14.77 -8.56
CA ALA A 23 2.40 14.18 -9.16
C ALA A 23 2.05 13.19 -10.29
N ILE A 24 1.06 12.32 -10.07
CA ILE A 24 0.62 11.35 -11.08
C ILE A 24 0.10 12.07 -12.32
N GLN A 25 -0.74 13.09 -12.16
CA GLN A 25 -1.34 13.86 -13.25
C GLN A 25 -0.30 14.57 -14.15
N GLN A 26 0.92 14.78 -13.67
CA GLN A 26 2.01 15.34 -14.49
C GLN A 26 2.62 14.31 -15.45
N HIS A 27 2.37 13.02 -15.25
CA HIS A 27 3.08 11.95 -15.95
C HIS A 27 2.14 10.96 -16.66
N THR A 28 0.82 11.10 -16.50
CA THR A 28 -0.15 10.22 -17.16
C THR A 28 -1.53 10.89 -17.29
N ASP A 29 -2.23 10.55 -18.34
CA ASP A 29 -3.64 10.92 -18.57
C ASP A 29 -4.61 9.82 -18.09
N ARG A 30 -4.12 8.78 -17.40
CA ARG A 30 -4.96 7.70 -16.89
C ARG A 30 -5.90 8.18 -15.81
N THR A 31 -7.07 7.59 -15.78
CA THR A 31 -8.04 7.82 -14.70
C THR A 31 -7.47 7.41 -13.35
N ILE A 32 -7.53 8.31 -12.39
CA ILE A 32 -7.09 8.05 -11.01
C ILE A 32 -8.33 7.66 -10.19
N ILE A 33 -8.26 6.50 -9.53
CA ILE A 33 -9.28 6.05 -8.59
C ILE A 33 -8.76 6.31 -7.17
N TYR A 34 -9.44 7.19 -6.45
CA TYR A 34 -9.14 7.42 -5.04
C TYR A 34 -9.97 6.49 -4.15
N ARG A 35 -9.27 5.66 -3.38
CA ARG A 35 -9.87 4.74 -2.42
C ARG A 35 -9.39 5.04 -1.00
N PRO A 36 -10.21 5.65 -0.15
CA PRO A 36 -9.84 5.95 1.22
C PRO A 36 -9.76 4.69 2.06
N LYS A 37 -8.98 4.74 3.15
CA LYS A 37 -8.88 3.64 4.11
C LYS A 37 -10.27 3.27 4.66
N PRO A 38 -10.67 1.99 4.70
CA PRO A 38 -11.99 1.58 5.17
C PRO A 38 -12.38 2.05 6.59
N SER A 39 -11.39 2.25 7.46
CA SER A 39 -11.60 2.77 8.82
C SER A 39 -11.81 4.29 8.90
N TRP A 40 -11.67 5.01 7.81
CA TRP A 40 -11.92 6.45 7.78
C TRP A 40 -13.42 6.72 7.78
N ARG A 41 -13.93 7.45 8.77
CA ARG A 41 -15.38 7.62 8.98
C ARG A 41 -16.05 8.47 7.92
N ASN A 42 -15.43 9.59 7.56
CA ASN A 42 -15.97 10.58 6.64
C ASN A 42 -14.89 10.94 5.58
N PRO A 43 -14.60 10.04 4.63
CA PRO A 43 -13.67 10.35 3.58
C PRO A 43 -14.31 11.30 2.58
N GLU A 44 -13.57 12.32 2.17
CA GLU A 44 -13.98 13.25 1.12
C GLU A 44 -13.36 12.84 -0.22
N PRO A 45 -14.09 13.00 -1.33
CA PRO A 45 -13.50 12.83 -2.67
C PRO A 45 -12.34 13.81 -2.90
N ILE A 46 -11.41 13.43 -3.76
CA ILE A 46 -10.33 14.31 -4.22
C ILE A 46 -10.67 14.74 -5.65
N ASP A 47 -10.59 16.02 -5.92
CA ASP A 47 -10.86 16.59 -7.24
C ASP A 47 -9.94 15.94 -8.31
N GLY A 48 -10.51 15.66 -9.48
CA GLY A 48 -9.80 15.00 -10.56
C GLY A 48 -9.64 13.48 -10.39
N THR A 49 -10.32 12.89 -9.40
CA THR A 49 -10.32 11.43 -9.19
C THR A 49 -11.73 10.85 -9.22
N ILE A 50 -11.83 9.54 -9.47
CA ILE A 50 -13.06 8.77 -9.24
C ILE A 50 -13.01 8.21 -7.83
N PHE A 51 -14.02 8.53 -7.03
CA PHE A 51 -14.13 8.03 -5.65
C PHE A 51 -14.60 6.58 -5.62
N SER A 52 -13.79 5.68 -5.07
CA SER A 52 -14.16 4.28 -4.81
C SER A 52 -14.64 4.12 -3.36
N PRO A 53 -15.94 3.86 -3.13
CA PRO A 53 -16.46 3.71 -1.80
C PRO A 53 -15.95 2.42 -1.14
N ARG A 54 -15.87 2.42 0.19
CA ARG A 54 -15.43 1.23 0.96
C ARG A 54 -16.29 -0.02 0.78
N THR A 55 -17.52 0.15 0.29
CA THR A 55 -18.46 -0.95 -0.01
C THR A 55 -18.10 -1.70 -1.29
N GLN A 56 -17.30 -1.09 -2.18
CA GLN A 56 -16.79 -1.77 -3.36
C GLN A 56 -15.66 -2.72 -2.94
N PRO A 57 -15.69 -4.00 -3.32
CA PRO A 57 -14.60 -4.93 -3.05
C PRO A 57 -13.27 -4.44 -3.64
N LEU A 58 -12.17 -4.63 -2.90
CA LEU A 58 -10.84 -4.22 -3.37
C LEU A 58 -10.46 -4.93 -4.67
N MET A 59 -10.74 -6.23 -4.75
CA MET A 59 -10.39 -7.05 -5.90
C MET A 59 -11.00 -6.54 -7.20
N GLU A 60 -12.27 -6.10 -7.17
CA GLU A 60 -12.93 -5.50 -8.34
C GLU A 60 -12.24 -4.22 -8.82
N VAL A 61 -11.65 -3.46 -7.90
CA VAL A 61 -10.88 -2.26 -8.26
C VAL A 61 -9.53 -2.66 -8.87
N LEU A 62 -8.89 -3.70 -8.34
CA LEU A 62 -7.57 -4.16 -8.80
C LEU A 62 -7.59 -4.80 -10.19
N GLU A 63 -8.67 -5.50 -10.56
CA GLU A 63 -8.79 -6.22 -11.83
C GLU A 63 -8.41 -5.41 -13.08
N ASN A 64 -8.65 -4.09 -13.05
CA ASN A 64 -8.41 -3.20 -14.18
C ASN A 64 -7.41 -2.09 -13.85
N CYS A 65 -6.68 -2.20 -12.73
CA CYS A 65 -5.69 -1.23 -12.35
C CYS A 65 -4.41 -1.36 -13.18
N HIS A 66 -3.91 -0.23 -13.68
CA HIS A 66 -2.57 -0.13 -14.26
C HIS A 66 -1.49 -0.24 -13.18
N ALA A 67 -1.70 0.43 -12.07
CA ALA A 67 -0.83 0.39 -10.89
C ALA A 67 -1.58 0.86 -9.64
N VAL A 68 -1.10 0.47 -8.47
CA VAL A 68 -1.57 0.96 -7.17
C VAL A 68 -0.52 1.88 -6.57
N VAL A 69 -0.97 3.01 -6.06
CA VAL A 69 -0.11 4.01 -5.40
C VAL A 69 -0.54 4.17 -3.95
N SER A 70 0.39 4.04 -3.01
CA SER A 70 0.12 4.31 -1.60
C SER A 70 1.37 4.79 -0.85
N HIS A 71 1.20 5.40 0.31
CA HIS A 71 2.34 5.76 1.16
C HIS A 71 2.95 4.49 1.79
N HIS A 72 2.19 3.75 2.59
CA HIS A 72 2.66 2.56 3.32
C HIS A 72 1.52 1.54 3.55
N SER A 73 0.50 1.53 2.71
CA SER A 73 -0.67 0.66 2.91
C SER A 73 -0.41 -0.77 2.47
N ASN A 74 -0.98 -1.72 3.19
CA ASN A 74 -0.99 -3.14 2.79
C ASN A 74 -1.70 -3.39 1.46
N VAL A 75 -2.49 -2.43 0.94
CA VAL A 75 -3.08 -2.53 -0.40
C VAL A 75 -2.03 -2.77 -1.50
N CYS A 76 -0.80 -2.28 -1.32
CA CYS A 76 0.28 -2.58 -2.24
C CYS A 76 0.72 -4.04 -2.18
N ILE A 77 0.63 -4.69 -1.01
CA ILE A 77 0.87 -6.13 -0.88
C ILE A 77 -0.20 -6.89 -1.67
N ASP A 78 -1.48 -6.57 -1.43
CA ASP A 78 -2.60 -7.18 -2.14
C ASP A 78 -2.45 -7.03 -3.65
N ALA A 79 -2.11 -5.82 -4.12
CA ALA A 79 -1.88 -5.53 -5.53
C ALA A 79 -0.76 -6.39 -6.13
N ILE A 80 0.40 -6.46 -5.47
CA ILE A 80 1.55 -7.25 -5.93
C ILE A 80 1.18 -8.74 -6.02
N LEU A 81 0.44 -9.27 -5.06
CA LEU A 81 -0.02 -10.66 -5.05
C LEU A 81 -0.95 -10.96 -6.24
N GLU A 82 -1.80 -10.01 -6.60
CA GLU A 82 -2.70 -10.09 -7.76
C GLU A 82 -2.01 -9.76 -9.10
N GLY A 83 -0.72 -9.45 -9.09
CA GLY A 83 0.02 -9.14 -10.30
C GLY A 83 -0.13 -7.70 -10.77
N VAL A 84 -0.67 -6.81 -9.95
CA VAL A 84 -0.79 -5.38 -10.22
C VAL A 84 0.45 -4.67 -9.69
N PRO A 85 1.18 -3.90 -10.51
CA PRO A 85 2.33 -3.14 -10.07
C PRO A 85 1.99 -2.14 -8.98
N SER A 86 2.94 -1.87 -8.09
CA SER A 86 2.72 -0.89 -7.03
C SER A 86 3.80 0.19 -6.95
N PHE A 87 3.37 1.35 -6.48
CA PHE A 87 4.21 2.48 -6.11
C PHE A 87 4.00 2.76 -4.62
N CYS A 88 5.08 2.70 -3.85
CA CYS A 88 5.01 2.74 -2.40
C CYS A 88 6.15 3.60 -1.87
N ALA A 89 5.83 4.55 -1.00
CA ALA A 89 6.85 5.41 -0.40
C ALA A 89 7.59 4.71 0.74
N GLN A 90 6.88 3.86 1.49
CA GLN A 90 7.41 3.14 2.65
C GLN A 90 6.68 1.80 2.86
N GLY A 91 7.18 1.00 3.80
CA GLY A 91 6.52 -0.20 4.28
C GLY A 91 6.98 -1.48 3.59
N VAL A 92 6.29 -2.57 3.92
CA VAL A 92 6.68 -3.94 3.55
C VAL A 92 6.68 -4.17 2.03
N ALA A 93 5.83 -3.45 1.29
CA ALA A 93 5.75 -3.57 -0.16
C ALA A 93 6.89 -2.85 -0.91
N LEU A 94 7.67 -1.98 -0.25
CA LEU A 94 8.70 -1.17 -0.89
C LEU A 94 9.73 -1.98 -1.72
N PRO A 95 10.24 -3.14 -1.27
CA PRO A 95 11.20 -3.92 -2.06
C PRO A 95 10.64 -4.45 -3.39
N MET A 96 9.32 -4.56 -3.50
CA MET A 96 8.61 -5.02 -4.70
C MET A 96 7.89 -3.89 -5.46
N SER A 97 8.21 -2.64 -5.15
CA SER A 97 7.51 -1.45 -5.66
C SER A 97 8.51 -0.44 -6.23
N ARG A 98 8.00 0.52 -6.99
CA ARG A 98 8.70 1.78 -7.23
C ARG A 98 8.25 2.83 -6.20
N SER A 99 9.07 3.86 -6.00
CA SER A 99 8.70 5.05 -5.21
C SER A 99 8.57 6.32 -6.07
N ASP A 100 9.19 6.34 -7.24
CA ASP A 100 9.20 7.48 -8.15
C ASP A 100 7.97 7.48 -9.05
N LEU A 101 7.00 8.37 -8.77
CA LEU A 101 5.75 8.51 -9.51
C LEU A 101 5.94 9.05 -10.93
N SER A 102 7.09 9.63 -11.27
CA SER A 102 7.39 10.03 -12.66
C SER A 102 7.44 8.81 -13.61
N GLN A 103 7.60 7.62 -13.06
CA GLN A 103 7.67 6.36 -13.79
C GLN A 103 6.34 5.60 -13.83
N ILE A 104 5.22 6.28 -13.56
CA ILE A 104 3.88 5.64 -13.47
C ILE A 104 3.51 4.88 -14.75
N GLU A 105 3.93 5.32 -15.92
CA GLU A 105 3.69 4.63 -17.20
C GLU A 105 4.66 3.47 -17.46
N SER A 106 5.69 3.32 -16.66
CA SER A 106 6.69 2.26 -16.75
C SER A 106 6.82 1.49 -15.43
N PRO A 107 5.74 0.88 -14.94
CA PRO A 107 5.76 0.15 -13.69
C PRO A 107 6.67 -1.08 -13.77
N ILE A 108 7.09 -1.59 -12.61
CA ILE A 108 7.86 -2.83 -12.54
C ILE A 108 6.96 -4.01 -12.17
N TYR A 109 7.33 -5.18 -12.72
CA TYR A 109 6.78 -6.48 -12.35
C TYR A 109 7.93 -7.30 -11.78
N PRO A 110 8.23 -7.17 -10.48
CA PRO A 110 9.43 -7.75 -9.90
C PRO A 110 9.38 -9.28 -9.92
N ASP A 111 10.52 -9.90 -10.24
CA ASP A 111 10.73 -11.33 -10.07
C ASP A 111 10.77 -11.69 -8.57
N GLY A 112 10.53 -12.95 -8.25
CA GLY A 112 10.59 -13.43 -6.85
C GLY A 112 9.38 -13.07 -5.99
N ARG A 113 8.28 -12.59 -6.57
CA ARG A 113 7.04 -12.23 -5.89
C ARG A 113 6.50 -13.35 -4.99
N GLU A 114 6.56 -14.60 -5.45
CA GLU A 114 6.07 -15.75 -4.67
C GLU A 114 6.93 -15.99 -3.42
N GLN A 115 8.26 -15.91 -3.56
CA GLN A 115 9.15 -16.04 -2.42
C GLN A 115 8.95 -14.89 -1.42
N TRP A 116 8.87 -13.65 -1.90
CA TRP A 116 8.59 -12.51 -1.05
C TRP A 116 7.24 -12.62 -0.31
N ALA A 117 6.20 -13.14 -0.98
CA ALA A 117 4.90 -13.41 -0.35
C ALA A 117 5.02 -14.47 0.76
N ALA A 118 5.79 -15.53 0.53
CA ALA A 118 6.08 -16.54 1.53
C ALA A 118 6.83 -15.96 2.73
N ASP A 119 7.85 -15.13 2.49
CA ASP A 119 8.64 -14.48 3.54
C ASP A 119 7.75 -13.57 4.42
N ILE A 120 6.85 -12.80 3.80
CA ILE A 120 5.86 -11.99 4.54
C ILE A 120 4.95 -12.87 5.37
N ALA A 121 4.40 -13.94 4.81
CA ALA A 121 3.50 -14.83 5.52
C ALA A 121 4.20 -15.50 6.73
N TYR A 122 5.47 -15.85 6.58
CA TYR A 122 6.28 -16.42 7.65
C TYR A 122 6.62 -15.43 8.77
N THR A 123 6.67 -14.13 8.46
CA THR A 123 6.99 -13.08 9.44
C THR A 123 5.77 -12.42 10.06
N GLN A 124 4.57 -12.86 9.68
CA GLN A 124 3.33 -12.38 10.30
C GLN A 124 2.96 -13.23 11.51
N TRP A 125 2.71 -12.56 12.61
CA TRP A 125 2.36 -13.19 13.87
C TRP A 125 0.97 -12.75 14.34
N ARG A 126 0.19 -13.69 14.84
CA ARG A 126 -1.09 -13.38 15.44
C ARG A 126 -0.91 -12.77 16.84
N PRO A 127 -1.87 -11.96 17.31
CA PRO A 127 -1.78 -11.35 18.63
C PRO A 127 -1.68 -12.35 19.79
N ASP A 128 -2.24 -13.55 19.66
CA ASP A 128 -2.10 -14.63 20.64
C ASP A 128 -0.67 -15.20 20.65
N GLU A 129 -0.06 -15.43 19.49
CA GLU A 129 1.32 -15.88 19.37
C GLU A 129 2.32 -14.87 19.94
N MET A 130 2.07 -13.57 19.74
CA MET A 130 2.85 -12.50 20.35
C MET A 130 2.72 -12.51 21.88
N ARG A 131 1.50 -12.67 22.40
CA ARG A 131 1.22 -12.73 23.84
C ARG A 131 1.89 -13.92 24.51
N ASP A 132 1.88 -15.07 23.82
CA ASP A 132 2.47 -16.31 24.34
C ASP A 132 4.00 -16.36 24.21
N GLY A 133 4.61 -15.30 23.69
CA GLY A 133 6.06 -15.15 23.55
C GLY A 133 6.67 -15.99 22.45
N LEU A 134 5.88 -16.55 21.51
CA LEU A 134 6.39 -17.34 20.39
C LEU A 134 7.30 -16.51 19.50
N VAL A 135 6.91 -15.28 19.20
CA VAL A 135 7.72 -14.34 18.40
C VAL A 135 9.09 -14.13 19.04
N TRP A 136 9.12 -13.91 20.35
CA TRP A 136 10.35 -13.64 21.08
C TRP A 136 11.29 -14.83 21.06
N ARG A 137 10.77 -16.05 21.22
CA ARG A 137 11.55 -17.27 21.11
C ARG A 137 12.11 -17.44 19.70
N TYR A 138 11.30 -17.29 18.69
CA TYR A 138 11.72 -17.37 17.29
C TYR A 138 12.84 -16.38 16.97
N LEU A 139 12.69 -15.10 17.33
CA LEU A 139 13.72 -14.09 17.06
C LEU A 139 15.06 -14.40 17.76
N LYS A 140 15.01 -14.99 18.94
CA LYS A 140 16.21 -15.47 19.66
C LYS A 140 16.85 -16.67 18.99
N ASP A 141 16.06 -17.67 18.62
CA ASP A 141 16.55 -18.92 18.02
C ASP A 141 17.18 -18.64 16.64
N GLU A 142 16.65 -17.65 15.90
CA GLU A 142 17.21 -17.19 14.63
C GLU A 142 18.38 -16.18 14.78
N GLY A 143 18.74 -15.81 16.02
CA GLY A 143 19.84 -14.88 16.28
C GLY A 143 19.60 -13.46 15.81
N ILE A 144 18.33 -13.04 15.69
CA ILE A 144 17.94 -11.70 15.28
C ILE A 144 18.03 -10.71 16.43
N ILE A 145 17.82 -11.20 17.67
CA ILE A 145 17.91 -10.44 18.92
C ILE A 145 18.66 -11.21 19.99
#